data_63de85a188b06d99f7ed32f0c3f2bb14
#
_entry.id   63de85a188b06d99f7ed32f0c3f2bb14
#
_cell.length_a   1.000
_cell.length_b   1.000
_cell.length_c   1.000
_cell.angle_alpha   90.00
_cell.angle_beta   90.00
_cell.angle_gamma   90.00
#
_symmetry.space_group_name_H-M   'P 1'
#
loop_
_entity.id
_entity.type
_entity.pdbx_description
1 polymer ?
#
loop_
_entity_poly.entity_id
_entity_poly.type
_entity_poly.pdbx_seq_one_letter_code
_entity_poly.pdbx_strand_id
1 'polypeptide(L)'
;MAVKYLSGLRLTGTEAERTALSTTEFDMSDWKQIAKTTKTSNDSNGMSVSFPDRDNIMLLVSYERTGATTDFQNRLGDSSASTGTNYAGLDIGGNFTSQNYFKKWNTGNGAQAFEIHQFRNKSGSPKMGITQGVIAGSTGDNSPHATEAYWVWHDNAVAGYYEADFSGTNMGSVVGASSNTPSEVVVLGYNDGETASATNQFWTQLTSKTLDANSTTISTDEFTAYKYLRVRIHMVVANTGGNSHSYLGAGMYFNDDNGTSDSNYTRTMNEQNATYSGSTGKDVIGFAGLYSSVYVDCYILNIAGKEKVCIFSGTGTGGDALSSGVSDSNQSPMHFEGRGKWRTTSGQITKIHCNEDHAEGTFKAGTNITVWGANTL
;
A
#
# COMPACT_ATOMS: atom_id res chain seq x y z
N MET A 1 -31.71 -17.64 -19.58
CA MET A 1 -30.26 -17.62 -19.85
C MET A 1 -29.55 -17.49 -18.50
N ALA A 2 -28.65 -18.41 -18.16
CA ALA A 2 -27.95 -18.33 -16.89
C ALA A 2 -26.95 -17.16 -16.94
N VAL A 3 -27.03 -16.26 -16.00
CA VAL A 3 -26.08 -15.14 -15.86
C VAL A 3 -24.82 -15.69 -15.21
N LYS A 4 -23.68 -15.56 -15.88
CA LYS A 4 -22.39 -15.91 -15.32
C LYS A 4 -21.75 -14.67 -14.70
N TYR A 5 -21.35 -14.79 -13.46
CA TYR A 5 -20.52 -13.81 -12.77
C TYR A 5 -19.05 -14.24 -12.86
N LEU A 6 -18.17 -13.32 -13.23
CA LEU A 6 -16.73 -13.48 -13.18
C LEU A 6 -16.20 -12.39 -12.24
N SER A 7 -15.60 -12.82 -11.14
CA SER A 7 -14.98 -11.90 -10.15
C SER A 7 -15.93 -10.79 -9.66
N GLY A 8 -17.21 -11.13 -9.41
CA GLY A 8 -18.22 -10.16 -8.99
C GLY A 8 -18.76 -9.26 -10.12
N LEU A 9 -18.28 -9.39 -11.34
CA LEU A 9 -18.74 -8.61 -12.49
C LEU A 9 -19.81 -9.33 -13.30
N ARG A 10 -20.94 -8.68 -13.50
CA ARG A 10 -21.96 -9.12 -14.45
C ARG A 10 -21.58 -8.66 -15.85
N LEU A 11 -21.14 -9.58 -16.68
CA LEU A 11 -20.73 -9.30 -18.06
C LEU A 11 -21.90 -9.08 -19.03
N THR A 12 -23.11 -9.52 -18.65
CA THR A 12 -24.31 -9.37 -19.47
C THR A 12 -25.50 -8.95 -18.60
N GLY A 13 -26.34 -8.10 -19.14
CA GLY A 13 -27.54 -7.62 -18.47
C GLY A 13 -27.97 -6.26 -19.00
N THR A 14 -29.15 -5.80 -18.60
CA THR A 14 -29.61 -4.44 -18.90
C THR A 14 -28.81 -3.40 -18.12
N GLU A 15 -28.81 -2.15 -18.58
CA GLU A 15 -28.15 -1.05 -17.89
C GLU A 15 -28.67 -0.87 -16.46
N ALA A 16 -29.98 -1.03 -16.25
CA ALA A 16 -30.59 -0.98 -14.92
C ALA A 16 -30.08 -2.10 -14.00
N GLU A 17 -29.90 -3.31 -14.53
CA GLU A 17 -29.34 -4.42 -13.75
C GLU A 17 -27.86 -4.23 -13.47
N ARG A 18 -27.10 -3.60 -14.36
CA ARG A 18 -25.69 -3.24 -14.11
C ARG A 18 -25.57 -2.13 -13.10
N THR A 19 -26.47 -1.15 -13.13
CA THR A 19 -26.48 -0.03 -12.18
C THR A 19 -26.92 -0.47 -10.78
N ALA A 20 -27.83 -1.44 -10.66
CA ALA A 20 -28.25 -1.99 -9.38
C ALA A 20 -27.12 -2.77 -8.65
N LEU A 21 -26.13 -3.26 -9.39
CA LEU A 21 -24.93 -3.93 -8.84
C LEU A 21 -23.81 -2.94 -8.51
N SER A 22 -23.96 -1.66 -8.84
CA SER A 22 -22.84 -0.77 -9.09
C SER A 22 -22.19 -0.17 -7.85
N THR A 23 -22.79 -0.24 -6.69
CA THR A 23 -22.22 0.49 -5.53
C THR A 23 -21.60 -0.38 -4.46
N THR A 24 -21.83 -1.67 -4.49
CA THR A 24 -21.40 -2.59 -3.43
C THR A 24 -20.42 -3.68 -3.86
N GLU A 25 -20.30 -3.99 -5.14
CA GLU A 25 -19.53 -5.16 -5.59
C GLU A 25 -18.05 -4.92 -5.87
N PHE A 26 -17.62 -3.68 -6.01
CA PHE A 26 -16.20 -3.31 -6.06
C PHE A 26 -15.66 -2.91 -4.70
N ASP A 27 -16.48 -3.05 -3.70
CA ASP A 27 -16.12 -2.71 -2.36
C ASP A 27 -15.10 -3.75 -1.85
N MET A 28 -14.09 -3.28 -1.18
CA MET A 28 -13.13 -4.11 -0.44
C MET A 28 -13.78 -4.69 0.82
N SER A 29 -15.03 -5.08 0.66
CA SER A 29 -15.99 -5.38 1.72
C SER A 29 -15.69 -6.65 2.50
N ASP A 30 -14.79 -7.49 2.00
CA ASP A 30 -14.46 -8.74 2.67
C ASP A 30 -13.55 -8.54 3.88
N TRP A 31 -12.75 -7.48 3.88
CA TRP A 31 -11.85 -7.17 4.98
C TRP A 31 -12.57 -6.55 6.16
N LYS A 32 -12.68 -7.31 7.24
CA LYS A 32 -13.24 -6.88 8.53
C LYS A 32 -12.13 -6.70 9.54
N GLN A 33 -12.19 -5.66 10.36
CA GLN A 33 -11.30 -5.58 11.51
C GLN A 33 -11.70 -6.66 12.52
N ILE A 34 -10.77 -7.57 12.80
CA ILE A 34 -10.99 -8.72 13.71
C ILE A 34 -10.23 -8.58 15.02
N ALA A 35 -9.17 -7.79 15.05
CA ALA A 35 -8.44 -7.44 16.25
C ALA A 35 -7.66 -6.13 16.07
N LYS A 36 -7.24 -5.56 17.20
CA LYS A 36 -6.38 -4.38 17.25
C LYS A 36 -5.58 -4.35 18.55
N THR A 37 -4.37 -3.88 18.50
CA THR A 37 -3.62 -3.41 19.67
C THR A 37 -3.06 -2.02 19.39
N THR A 38 -3.00 -1.21 20.44
CA THR A 38 -2.52 0.16 20.37
C THR A 38 -1.55 0.40 21.52
N LYS A 39 -0.42 1.01 21.23
CA LYS A 39 0.59 1.36 22.22
C LYS A 39 0.66 2.87 22.38
N THR A 40 0.35 3.35 23.56
CA THR A 40 0.24 4.78 23.88
C THR A 40 1.38 5.30 24.77
N SER A 41 2.25 4.40 25.26
CA SER A 41 3.41 4.72 26.09
C SER A 41 4.69 4.21 25.44
N ASN A 42 5.80 4.87 25.74
CA ASN A 42 7.11 4.35 25.38
C ASN A 42 7.40 3.09 26.18
N ASP A 43 7.69 2.02 25.48
CA ASP A 43 7.94 0.72 26.07
C ASP A 43 8.95 -0.05 25.21
N SER A 44 9.89 -0.73 25.86
CA SER A 44 10.88 -1.58 25.21
C SER A 44 10.29 -2.92 24.72
N ASN A 45 9.08 -3.28 25.19
CA ASN A 45 8.41 -4.47 24.73
C ASN A 45 7.70 -4.20 23.41
N GLY A 46 7.77 -5.11 22.47
CA GLY A 46 7.10 -5.03 21.18
C GLY A 46 5.58 -4.80 21.28
N MET A 47 4.90 -4.87 20.17
CA MET A 47 3.44 -4.88 20.11
C MET A 47 2.97 -6.28 19.79
N SER A 48 1.96 -6.76 20.50
CA SER A 48 1.37 -8.06 20.22
C SER A 48 -0.16 -7.98 20.17
N VAL A 49 -0.75 -8.86 19.39
CA VAL A 49 -2.20 -8.97 19.26
C VAL A 49 -2.62 -10.40 19.00
N SER A 50 -3.62 -10.87 19.76
CA SER A 50 -4.33 -12.12 19.46
C SER A 50 -5.54 -11.84 18.58
N PHE A 51 -5.84 -12.74 17.66
CA PHE A 51 -6.95 -12.57 16.73
C PHE A 51 -7.66 -13.91 16.46
N PRO A 52 -8.96 -13.88 16.13
CA PRO A 52 -9.70 -15.08 15.80
C PRO A 52 -9.25 -15.67 14.47
N ASP A 53 -9.47 -16.96 14.31
CA ASP A 53 -9.17 -17.66 13.07
C ASP A 53 -9.94 -17.10 11.87
N ARG A 54 -9.21 -16.87 10.79
CA ARG A 54 -9.73 -16.47 9.47
C ARG A 54 -8.83 -17.04 8.38
N ASP A 55 -9.41 -17.38 7.24
CA ASP A 55 -8.68 -17.94 6.11
C ASP A 55 -7.68 -16.96 5.48
N ASN A 56 -8.02 -15.69 5.45
CA ASN A 56 -7.22 -14.62 4.88
C ASN A 56 -6.97 -13.56 5.95
N ILE A 57 -5.72 -13.18 6.13
CA ILE A 57 -5.29 -12.19 7.12
C ILE A 57 -4.51 -11.07 6.42
N MET A 58 -4.80 -9.85 6.82
CA MET A 58 -3.99 -8.67 6.54
C MET A 58 -3.70 -7.94 7.84
N LEU A 59 -2.43 -7.65 8.09
CA LEU A 59 -2.00 -6.82 9.20
C LEU A 59 -1.61 -5.45 8.67
N LEU A 60 -2.13 -4.40 9.26
CA LEU A 60 -1.68 -3.03 9.07
C LEU A 60 -0.92 -2.61 10.32
N VAL A 61 0.38 -2.40 10.20
CA VAL A 61 1.26 -2.08 11.33
C VAL A 61 1.80 -0.68 11.14
N SER A 62 1.42 0.22 12.02
CA SER A 62 1.92 1.60 12.04
C SER A 62 2.67 1.86 13.34
N TYR A 63 3.89 2.37 13.26
CA TYR A 63 4.67 2.66 14.46
C TYR A 63 5.65 3.81 14.24
N GLU A 64 6.03 4.44 15.34
CA GLU A 64 7.13 5.38 15.40
C GLU A 64 8.16 4.86 16.40
N ARG A 65 9.41 5.06 16.12
CA ARG A 65 10.51 4.57 16.94
C ARG A 65 11.40 5.69 17.45
N THR A 66 11.84 5.57 18.70
CA THR A 66 12.94 6.38 19.26
C THR A 66 14.12 5.48 19.63
N GLY A 67 15.33 5.88 19.31
CA GLY A 67 16.57 5.20 19.71
C GLY A 67 17.39 4.68 18.53
N ALA A 68 18.59 4.17 18.85
CA ALA A 68 19.57 3.71 17.89
C ALA A 68 19.08 2.49 17.08
N THR A 69 19.77 2.22 16.01
CA THR A 69 19.52 1.13 15.06
C THR A 69 19.42 -0.22 15.75
N THR A 70 18.24 -0.82 15.74
CA THR A 70 18.02 -2.20 16.18
C THR A 70 17.07 -2.92 15.24
N ASP A 71 17.16 -4.21 15.24
CA ASP A 71 16.37 -5.07 14.40
C ASP A 71 14.92 -5.15 14.92
N PHE A 72 13.99 -4.84 14.06
CA PHE A 72 12.56 -5.07 14.27
C PHE A 72 12.21 -6.43 13.69
N GLN A 73 11.59 -7.28 14.47
CA GLN A 73 11.24 -8.64 14.08
C GLN A 73 9.74 -8.87 14.13
N ASN A 74 9.21 -9.45 13.08
CA ASN A 74 7.79 -9.81 12.97
C ASN A 74 7.64 -11.33 13.10
N ARG A 75 6.73 -11.77 13.98
CA ARG A 75 6.47 -13.18 14.27
C ARG A 75 4.98 -13.49 14.25
N LEU A 76 4.65 -14.71 13.90
CA LEU A 76 3.31 -15.27 14.07
C LEU A 76 3.35 -16.39 15.11
N GLY A 77 2.19 -16.81 15.59
CA GLY A 77 1.99 -17.96 16.44
C GLY A 77 0.51 -18.37 16.49
N ASP A 78 0.20 -19.46 17.15
CA ASP A 78 -1.18 -19.86 17.41
C ASP A 78 -1.81 -19.10 18.59
N SER A 79 -1.15 -19.08 19.73
CA SER A 79 -1.56 -18.41 20.97
C SER A 79 -0.49 -17.52 21.58
N SER A 80 0.74 -17.65 21.11
CA SER A 80 1.91 -16.83 21.45
C SER A 80 2.89 -16.82 20.27
N ALA A 81 3.85 -15.89 20.26
CA ALA A 81 4.84 -15.83 19.20
C ALA A 81 5.64 -17.13 19.09
N SER A 82 5.75 -17.65 17.87
CA SER A 82 6.60 -18.81 17.59
C SER A 82 8.07 -18.39 17.73
N THR A 83 8.76 -18.97 18.71
CA THR A 83 10.19 -18.76 18.94
C THR A 83 11.07 -19.79 18.25
N GLY A 84 10.46 -20.77 17.58
CA GLY A 84 11.16 -21.76 16.77
C GLY A 84 11.72 -21.18 15.48
N THR A 85 12.73 -21.84 14.91
CA THR A 85 13.37 -21.48 13.66
C THR A 85 12.55 -21.93 12.44
N ASN A 86 11.26 -21.58 12.42
CA ASN A 86 10.28 -22.10 11.48
C ASN A 86 10.01 -21.18 10.27
N TYR A 87 10.75 -20.07 10.16
CA TYR A 87 10.56 -19.14 9.06
C TYR A 87 11.66 -19.24 8.01
N ALA A 88 11.26 -19.13 6.77
CA ALA A 88 12.15 -18.95 5.63
C ALA A 88 11.55 -17.95 4.64
N GLY A 89 12.37 -17.35 3.80
CA GLY A 89 11.86 -16.40 2.82
C GLY A 89 12.96 -15.72 2.02
N LEU A 90 12.51 -14.73 1.29
CA LEU A 90 13.33 -13.81 0.50
C LEU A 90 12.99 -12.39 0.93
N ASP A 91 13.95 -11.59 1.27
CA ASP A 91 13.79 -10.15 1.47
C ASP A 91 14.74 -9.34 0.57
N ILE A 92 14.72 -8.02 0.66
CA ILE A 92 15.59 -7.15 -0.13
C ILE A 92 17.09 -7.48 0.09
N GLY A 93 17.45 -8.04 1.24
CA GLY A 93 18.83 -8.44 1.58
C GLY A 93 19.21 -9.83 1.10
N GLY A 94 18.30 -10.61 0.56
CA GLY A 94 18.52 -11.97 0.07
C GLY A 94 17.68 -13.04 0.78
N ASN A 95 18.02 -14.30 0.53
CA ASN A 95 17.33 -15.43 1.14
C ASN A 95 17.65 -15.56 2.63
N PHE A 96 16.64 -15.92 3.42
CA PHE A 96 16.82 -16.34 4.81
C PHE A 96 16.13 -17.68 5.06
N THR A 97 16.72 -18.49 5.93
CA THR A 97 16.18 -19.79 6.33
C THR A 97 16.36 -20.01 7.82
N SER A 98 15.53 -20.86 8.42
CA SER A 98 15.66 -21.24 9.82
C SER A 98 15.72 -20.04 10.77
N GLN A 99 14.89 -19.04 10.53
CA GLN A 99 14.77 -17.88 11.39
C GLN A 99 13.59 -18.05 12.38
N ASN A 100 13.62 -17.30 13.45
CA ASN A 100 12.51 -17.19 14.40
C ASN A 100 11.61 -15.97 14.15
N TYR A 101 11.71 -15.38 12.96
CA TYR A 101 10.92 -14.26 12.48
C TYR A 101 10.72 -14.37 10.97
N PHE A 102 9.64 -13.80 10.44
CA PHE A 102 9.39 -13.77 9.00
C PHE A 102 9.84 -12.47 8.34
N LYS A 103 10.17 -11.47 9.13
CA LYS A 103 10.72 -10.19 8.65
C LYS A 103 11.57 -9.55 9.72
N LYS A 104 12.71 -9.03 9.29
CA LYS A 104 13.64 -8.26 10.11
C LYS A 104 14.09 -7.03 9.34
N TRP A 105 14.08 -5.88 9.97
CA TRP A 105 14.71 -4.71 9.42
C TRP A 105 15.39 -3.80 10.44
N ASN A 106 16.30 -3.03 9.88
CA ASN A 106 17.00 -2.01 10.62
C ASN A 106 16.32 -0.66 10.36
N THR A 107 15.65 -0.12 11.35
CA THR A 107 14.95 1.15 11.24
C THR A 107 15.78 2.27 11.86
N GLY A 108 15.96 3.39 11.14
CA GLY A 108 16.55 4.61 11.70
C GLY A 108 15.74 5.20 12.86
N ASN A 109 16.37 6.08 13.64
CA ASN A 109 15.76 6.75 14.78
C ASN A 109 14.70 7.79 14.34
N GLY A 110 13.57 7.85 15.05
CA GLY A 110 12.57 8.92 14.94
C GLY A 110 11.67 8.86 13.70
N ALA A 111 11.74 7.79 12.93
CA ALA A 111 10.97 7.67 11.70
C ALA A 111 9.64 6.94 11.92
N GLN A 112 8.59 7.47 11.29
CA GLN A 112 7.33 6.75 11.14
C GLN A 112 7.50 5.59 10.17
N ALA A 113 6.92 4.45 10.52
CA ALA A 113 6.90 3.26 9.68
C ALA A 113 5.47 2.77 9.48
N PHE A 114 5.25 2.17 8.31
CA PHE A 114 4.00 1.52 7.95
C PHE A 114 4.30 0.23 7.21
N GLU A 115 3.71 -0.87 7.68
CA GLU A 115 3.86 -2.19 7.08
C GLU A 115 2.50 -2.82 6.81
N ILE A 116 2.45 -3.60 5.74
CA ILE A 116 1.32 -4.42 5.37
C ILE A 116 1.83 -5.86 5.24
N HIS A 117 1.25 -6.77 6.02
CA HIS A 117 1.50 -8.19 5.90
C HIS A 117 0.23 -8.88 5.43
N GLN A 118 0.31 -9.66 4.38
CA GLN A 118 -0.82 -10.42 3.85
C GLN A 118 -0.44 -11.88 3.76
N PHE A 119 -1.30 -12.76 4.25
CA PHE A 119 -1.06 -14.20 4.18
C PHE A 119 -2.34 -15.03 4.21
N ARG A 120 -2.20 -16.23 3.68
CA ARG A 120 -3.21 -17.27 3.77
C ARG A 120 -3.02 -18.07 5.05
N ASN A 121 -4.09 -18.22 5.84
CA ASN A 121 -4.04 -18.79 7.19
C ASN A 121 -4.88 -20.07 7.30
N LYS A 122 -4.55 -21.10 6.52
CA LYS A 122 -5.24 -22.40 6.55
C LYS A 122 -4.60 -23.38 7.52
N SER A 123 -5.43 -24.10 8.29
CA SER A 123 -4.98 -25.24 9.10
C SER A 123 -4.39 -26.35 8.22
N GLY A 124 -3.42 -27.07 8.75
CA GLY A 124 -2.81 -28.23 8.08
C GLY A 124 -1.85 -27.88 6.95
N SER A 125 -1.48 -26.62 6.78
CA SER A 125 -0.53 -26.18 5.75
C SER A 125 0.38 -25.06 6.25
N PRO A 126 1.62 -24.96 5.75
CA PRO A 126 2.48 -23.79 5.98
C PRO A 126 1.79 -22.49 5.57
N LYS A 127 2.06 -21.39 6.28
CA LYS A 127 1.54 -20.07 5.93
C LYS A 127 2.53 -19.37 5.01
N MET A 128 2.07 -18.92 3.87
CA MET A 128 2.86 -18.11 2.94
C MET A 128 2.31 -16.69 2.91
N GLY A 129 3.20 -15.73 2.97
CA GLY A 129 2.80 -14.32 3.02
C GLY A 129 3.77 -13.39 2.33
N ILE A 130 3.27 -12.18 2.14
CA ILE A 130 3.98 -11.05 1.58
C ILE A 130 3.98 -9.94 2.61
N THR A 131 5.12 -9.32 2.80
CA THR A 131 5.27 -8.09 3.58
C THR A 131 5.73 -6.97 2.67
N GLN A 132 5.06 -5.84 2.75
CA GLN A 132 5.50 -4.59 2.15
C GLN A 132 5.54 -3.52 3.22
N GLY A 133 6.55 -2.68 3.21
CA GLY A 133 6.66 -1.66 4.22
C GLY A 133 7.43 -0.42 3.76
N VAL A 134 7.21 0.67 4.47
CA VAL A 134 7.86 1.96 4.27
C VAL A 134 8.29 2.53 5.61
N ILE A 135 9.51 3.08 5.66
CA ILE A 135 9.96 3.93 6.75
C ILE A 135 10.22 5.32 6.18
N ALA A 136 9.70 6.33 6.82
CA ALA A 136 9.84 7.72 6.37
C ALA A 136 11.30 8.19 6.23
N GLY A 137 12.26 7.47 6.81
CA GLY A 137 13.64 7.94 6.95
C GLY A 137 13.75 8.98 8.06
N SER A 138 14.87 9.66 8.18
CA SER A 138 14.95 10.84 9.02
C SER A 138 14.05 11.94 8.46
N THR A 139 13.54 12.82 9.34
CA THR A 139 12.70 13.95 8.93
C THR A 139 13.36 14.78 7.83
N GLY A 140 12.61 15.25 6.87
CA GLY A 140 13.08 16.12 5.80
C GLY A 140 13.29 15.42 4.45
N ASP A 141 14.36 15.77 3.74
CA ASP A 141 14.58 15.43 2.32
C ASP A 141 15.01 13.99 2.04
N ASN A 142 15.17 13.14 3.06
CA ASN A 142 15.61 11.78 2.83
C ASN A 142 14.54 10.93 2.16
N SER A 143 14.93 10.15 1.18
CA SER A 143 14.05 9.17 0.54
C SER A 143 13.54 8.15 1.56
N PRO A 144 12.29 7.70 1.46
CA PRO A 144 11.78 6.65 2.33
C PRO A 144 12.51 5.34 2.05
N HIS A 145 12.73 4.57 3.10
CA HIS A 145 13.28 3.22 2.96
C HIS A 145 12.17 2.24 2.61
N ALA A 146 12.42 1.42 1.61
CA ALA A 146 11.53 0.33 1.21
C ALA A 146 11.87 -0.95 1.96
N THR A 147 10.86 -1.74 2.30
CA THR A 147 11.04 -3.14 2.65
C THR A 147 10.02 -4.01 1.96
N GLU A 148 10.44 -5.19 1.62
CA GLU A 148 9.63 -6.24 1.05
C GLU A 148 10.16 -7.58 1.52
N ALA A 149 9.26 -8.53 1.78
CA ALA A 149 9.62 -9.90 2.05
C ALA A 149 8.53 -10.85 1.55
N TYR A 150 8.96 -11.95 0.97
CA TYR A 150 8.15 -13.12 0.68
C TYR A 150 8.56 -14.20 1.65
N TRP A 151 7.64 -14.72 2.43
CA TRP A 151 8.00 -15.61 3.54
C TRP A 151 7.07 -16.79 3.67
N VAL A 152 7.57 -17.81 4.32
CA VAL A 152 6.83 -18.99 4.73
C VAL A 152 7.07 -19.24 6.23
N TRP A 153 5.99 -19.51 6.95
CA TRP A 153 6.01 -20.06 8.30
C TRP A 153 5.66 -21.53 8.21
N HIS A 154 6.66 -22.39 8.47
CA HIS A 154 6.58 -23.84 8.37
C HIS A 154 5.87 -24.44 9.59
N ASP A 155 4.72 -23.92 9.95
CA ASP A 155 3.86 -24.47 10.98
C ASP A 155 2.48 -24.75 10.39
N ASN A 156 1.91 -25.89 10.76
CA ASN A 156 0.60 -26.33 10.31
C ASN A 156 -0.53 -25.77 11.19
N ALA A 157 -0.21 -25.18 12.35
CA ALA A 157 -1.19 -24.51 13.19
C ALA A 157 -1.78 -23.29 12.50
N VAL A 158 -2.99 -22.91 12.88
CA VAL A 158 -3.60 -21.64 12.44
C VAL A 158 -2.95 -20.51 13.22
N ALA A 159 -2.55 -19.44 12.55
CA ALA A 159 -2.06 -18.26 13.23
C ALA A 159 -3.22 -17.53 13.92
N GLY A 160 -3.10 -17.34 15.21
CA GLY A 160 -4.01 -16.56 16.05
C GLY A 160 -3.32 -15.48 16.85
N TYR A 161 -2.01 -15.29 16.62
CA TYR A 161 -1.18 -14.35 17.34
C TYR A 161 -0.14 -13.71 16.41
N TYR A 162 0.05 -12.42 16.55
CA TYR A 162 1.12 -11.66 15.90
C TYR A 162 1.90 -10.87 16.93
N GLU A 163 3.19 -10.80 16.75
CA GLU A 163 4.11 -9.99 17.54
C GLU A 163 5.05 -9.22 16.63
N ALA A 164 5.13 -7.93 16.88
CA ALA A 164 6.17 -7.06 16.39
C ALA A 164 7.14 -6.80 17.55
N ASP A 165 8.27 -7.46 17.54
CA ASP A 165 9.24 -7.44 18.63
C ASP A 165 10.49 -6.64 18.24
N PHE A 166 11.05 -5.98 19.23
CA PHE A 166 12.32 -5.26 19.15
C PHE A 166 13.37 -6.05 19.94
N SER A 167 13.89 -7.13 19.39
CA SER A 167 14.89 -7.94 20.09
C SER A 167 16.29 -7.34 20.03
N GLY A 168 16.86 -7.04 21.18
CA GLY A 168 18.25 -6.61 21.31
C GLY A 168 18.51 -5.66 22.48
N THR A 169 19.74 -5.61 22.96
CA THR A 169 20.14 -4.86 24.15
C THR A 169 20.17 -3.33 24.00
N ASN A 170 19.84 -2.79 22.83
CA ASN A 170 19.82 -1.35 22.55
C ASN A 170 18.49 -0.92 21.91
N MET A 171 17.40 -1.38 22.45
CA MET A 171 16.08 -1.13 21.89
C MET A 171 15.62 0.28 22.18
N GLY A 172 15.37 1.05 21.11
CA GLY A 172 14.56 2.24 21.23
C GLY A 172 13.12 1.85 21.57
N SER A 173 12.49 2.67 22.40
CA SER A 173 11.08 2.49 22.68
C SER A 173 10.23 2.72 21.45
N VAL A 174 9.19 1.94 21.24
CA VAL A 174 8.09 2.35 20.35
C VAL A 174 7.47 3.58 20.97
N VAL A 175 7.51 4.71 20.27
CA VAL A 175 6.95 5.95 20.79
C VAL A 175 5.44 5.90 20.69
N GLY A 176 4.78 5.84 21.82
CA GLY A 176 3.34 5.98 21.87
C GLY A 176 2.85 7.33 22.36
N ALA A 177 3.62 8.03 23.20
CA ALA A 177 3.05 9.09 24.01
C ALA A 177 3.56 10.51 23.75
N SER A 178 4.71 10.70 23.17
CA SER A 178 5.24 12.07 22.99
C SER A 178 4.70 12.79 21.75
N SER A 179 3.95 12.13 20.91
CA SER A 179 3.53 12.65 19.60
C SER A 179 2.04 12.62 19.32
N ASN A 180 1.20 12.32 20.28
CA ASN A 180 -0.26 12.14 20.07
C ASN A 180 -0.64 11.07 19.02
N THR A 181 0.30 10.23 18.62
CA THR A 181 0.08 9.23 17.58
C THR A 181 0.51 7.87 18.10
N PRO A 182 -0.42 7.05 18.58
CA PRO A 182 -0.07 5.73 19.08
C PRO A 182 0.42 4.82 17.94
N SER A 183 1.40 3.98 18.26
CA SER A 183 1.72 2.82 17.44
C SER A 183 0.60 1.81 17.50
N GLU A 184 0.31 1.15 16.38
CA GLU A 184 -0.89 0.32 16.26
C GLU A 184 -0.65 -0.87 15.33
N VAL A 185 -1.24 -2.00 15.70
CA VAL A 185 -1.45 -3.16 14.83
C VAL A 185 -2.95 -3.35 14.65
N VAL A 186 -3.42 -3.32 13.42
CA VAL A 186 -4.79 -3.65 13.04
C VAL A 186 -4.77 -4.97 12.30
N VAL A 187 -5.56 -5.92 12.74
CA VAL A 187 -5.72 -7.21 12.08
C VAL A 187 -7.03 -7.22 11.34
N LEU A 188 -6.95 -7.41 10.04
CA LEU A 188 -8.08 -7.60 9.15
C LEU A 188 -8.16 -9.06 8.74
N GLY A 189 -9.37 -9.60 8.60
CA GLY A 189 -9.55 -10.98 8.18
C GLY A 189 -10.91 -11.26 7.59
N TYR A 190 -10.98 -12.30 6.76
CA TYR A 190 -12.21 -12.88 6.25
C TYR A 190 -12.03 -14.37 5.96
N ASN A 191 -13.14 -15.12 5.92
CA ASN A 191 -13.14 -16.52 5.49
C ASN A 191 -13.57 -16.65 4.04
N ASP A 192 -13.09 -17.69 3.37
CA ASP A 192 -13.54 -18.02 2.03
C ASP A 192 -15.05 -18.31 2.02
N GLY A 193 -15.75 -17.72 1.07
CA GLY A 193 -17.19 -17.89 0.92
C GLY A 193 -18.05 -17.10 1.92
N GLU A 194 -17.45 -16.27 2.79
CA GLU A 194 -18.24 -15.29 3.54
C GLU A 194 -18.92 -14.32 2.56
N THR A 195 -20.23 -14.11 2.78
CA THR A 195 -20.93 -13.05 2.06
C THR A 195 -20.54 -11.68 2.62
N ALA A 196 -20.13 -10.78 1.75
CA ALA A 196 -19.86 -9.41 2.12
C ALA A 196 -21.06 -8.81 2.89
N SER A 197 -20.78 -8.24 4.06
CA SER A 197 -21.81 -7.56 4.87
C SER A 197 -21.46 -6.08 4.95
N ALA A 198 -22.36 -5.23 4.52
CA ALA A 198 -22.17 -3.77 4.54
C ALA A 198 -21.94 -3.18 5.95
N THR A 199 -22.21 -3.92 7.00
CA THR A 199 -22.23 -3.38 8.37
C THR A 199 -20.91 -3.47 9.12
N ASN A 200 -19.90 -4.22 8.63
CA ASN A 200 -18.63 -4.43 9.34
C ASN A 200 -17.40 -4.31 8.45
N GLN A 201 -17.51 -3.56 7.37
CA GLN A 201 -16.40 -3.33 6.45
C GLN A 201 -15.36 -2.40 7.09
N PHE A 202 -14.09 -2.76 6.96
CA PHE A 202 -13.00 -1.88 7.41
C PHE A 202 -12.83 -0.68 6.48
N TRP A 203 -12.93 -0.89 5.17
CA TRP A 203 -12.75 0.14 4.16
C TRP A 203 -14.09 0.74 3.73
N THR A 204 -14.20 2.05 3.74
CA THR A 204 -15.35 2.80 3.19
C THR A 204 -14.91 3.58 1.98
N GLN A 205 -15.61 3.45 0.86
CA GLN A 205 -15.33 4.28 -0.32
C GLN A 205 -15.65 5.73 -0.01
N LEU A 206 -14.68 6.61 -0.19
CA LEU A 206 -14.78 8.04 0.09
C LEU A 206 -15.17 8.83 -1.16
N THR A 207 -14.51 8.51 -2.27
CA THR A 207 -14.72 9.19 -3.55
C THR A 207 -14.26 8.31 -4.70
N SER A 208 -14.85 8.54 -5.87
CA SER A 208 -14.39 7.97 -7.13
C SER A 208 -14.56 9.01 -8.24
N LYS A 209 -13.54 9.20 -9.05
CA LYS A 209 -13.55 10.15 -10.16
C LYS A 209 -13.10 9.47 -11.43
N THR A 210 -13.88 9.65 -12.50
CA THR A 210 -13.55 9.18 -13.84
C THR A 210 -13.52 10.39 -14.80
N LEU A 211 -12.56 10.43 -15.69
CA LEU A 211 -12.50 11.45 -16.73
C LEU A 211 -13.48 11.14 -17.85
N ASP A 212 -14.33 12.12 -18.18
CA ASP A 212 -15.24 12.05 -19.31
C ASP A 212 -14.59 12.53 -20.62
N ALA A 213 -13.50 13.26 -20.53
CA ALA A 213 -12.72 13.80 -21.66
C ALA A 213 -11.23 13.73 -21.35
N ASN A 214 -10.40 13.91 -22.38
CA ASN A 214 -8.95 13.96 -22.20
C ASN A 214 -8.54 15.18 -21.35
N SER A 215 -7.58 14.97 -20.45
CA SER A 215 -7.05 15.99 -19.54
C SER A 215 -5.60 15.69 -19.16
N THR A 216 -4.84 16.71 -18.82
CA THR A 216 -3.49 16.55 -18.26
C THR A 216 -3.52 16.18 -16.78
N THR A 217 -4.67 16.33 -16.13
CA THR A 217 -4.83 16.05 -14.69
C THR A 217 -6.15 15.34 -14.42
N ILE A 218 -6.17 14.57 -13.35
CA ILE A 218 -7.39 14.06 -12.74
C ILE A 218 -7.33 14.32 -11.23
N SER A 219 -8.44 14.77 -10.66
CA SER A 219 -8.53 15.11 -9.23
C SER A 219 -9.78 14.50 -8.62
N THR A 220 -9.66 13.94 -7.44
CA THR A 220 -10.82 13.53 -6.65
C THR A 220 -11.59 14.74 -6.14
N ASP A 221 -12.85 14.54 -5.77
CA ASP A 221 -13.53 15.46 -4.87
C ASP A 221 -12.86 15.41 -3.49
N GLU A 222 -13.05 16.46 -2.67
CA GLU A 222 -12.58 16.46 -1.29
C GLU A 222 -13.32 15.41 -0.46
N PHE A 223 -12.60 14.75 0.43
CA PHE A 223 -13.14 13.75 1.34
C PHE A 223 -12.68 13.99 2.78
N THR A 224 -13.43 13.43 3.73
CA THR A 224 -13.02 13.44 5.14
C THR A 224 -11.73 12.67 5.33
N ALA A 225 -10.79 13.23 6.09
CA ALA A 225 -9.52 12.58 6.38
C ALA A 225 -9.71 11.31 7.22
N TYR A 226 -9.06 10.25 6.80
CA TYR A 226 -8.97 8.96 7.50
C TYR A 226 -7.51 8.61 7.77
N LYS A 227 -7.26 7.81 8.81
CA LYS A 227 -5.91 7.38 9.18
C LYS A 227 -5.28 6.48 8.12
N TYR A 228 -6.04 5.54 7.58
CA TYR A 228 -5.64 4.66 6.51
C TYR A 228 -6.39 5.03 5.25
N LEU A 229 -5.67 5.22 4.16
CA LEU A 229 -6.24 5.38 2.84
C LEU A 229 -5.77 4.25 1.94
N ARG A 230 -6.64 3.79 1.07
CA ARG A 230 -6.28 2.98 -0.08
C ARG A 230 -6.72 3.69 -1.33
N VAL A 231 -5.84 3.77 -2.30
CA VAL A 231 -6.07 4.48 -3.56
C VAL A 231 -5.83 3.52 -4.70
N ARG A 232 -6.80 3.40 -5.57
CA ARG A 232 -6.64 2.70 -6.85
C ARG A 232 -6.71 3.70 -7.98
N ILE A 233 -5.77 3.59 -8.89
CA ILE A 233 -5.68 4.46 -10.03
C ILE A 233 -5.60 3.58 -11.28
N HIS A 234 -6.49 3.84 -12.22
CA HIS A 234 -6.39 3.31 -13.57
C HIS A 234 -6.20 4.49 -14.51
N MET A 235 -5.02 4.58 -15.10
CA MET A 235 -4.68 5.63 -16.04
C MET A 235 -4.63 5.08 -17.46
N VAL A 236 -5.29 5.75 -18.38
CA VAL A 236 -5.14 5.52 -19.81
C VAL A 236 -4.46 6.75 -20.36
N VAL A 237 -3.24 6.60 -20.86
CA VAL A 237 -2.42 7.72 -21.34
C VAL A 237 -2.45 7.78 -22.86
N ALA A 238 -2.50 8.99 -23.41
CA ALA A 238 -2.32 9.25 -24.83
C ALA A 238 -1.08 10.10 -25.03
N ASN A 239 -0.22 9.69 -25.91
CA ASN A 239 0.79 10.55 -26.47
C ASN A 239 0.17 11.34 -27.63
N THR A 240 0.21 12.67 -27.56
CA THR A 240 -0.34 13.55 -28.60
C THR A 240 0.72 14.09 -29.56
N GLY A 241 1.99 13.87 -29.24
CA GLY A 241 3.09 14.47 -29.97
C GLY A 241 3.96 13.48 -30.69
N GLY A 242 3.72 12.91 -31.75
CA GLY A 242 4.50 12.11 -32.71
C GLY A 242 6.00 11.79 -32.46
N ASN A 243 6.51 12.12 -31.30
CA ASN A 243 7.88 11.86 -30.88
C ASN A 243 7.94 10.58 -30.03
N SER A 244 8.95 9.76 -30.32
CA SER A 244 9.30 8.53 -29.63
C SER A 244 9.78 8.76 -28.18
N HIS A 245 9.10 9.59 -27.41
CA HIS A 245 9.43 9.77 -26.00
C HIS A 245 8.89 8.58 -25.19
N SER A 246 9.81 7.76 -24.84
CA SER A 246 9.63 6.46 -24.19
C SER A 246 9.14 6.52 -22.74
N TYR A 247 8.86 7.71 -22.19
CA TYR A 247 8.53 7.84 -20.77
C TYR A 247 7.53 8.97 -20.55
N LEU A 248 6.27 8.64 -20.43
CA LEU A 248 5.29 9.55 -19.87
C LEU A 248 5.34 9.37 -18.35
N GLY A 249 5.81 10.37 -17.64
CA GLY A 249 5.80 10.38 -16.18
C GLY A 249 4.40 10.70 -15.68
N ALA A 250 3.81 9.86 -14.85
CA ALA A 250 2.63 10.23 -14.09
C ALA A 250 2.96 10.21 -12.61
N GLY A 251 2.39 11.12 -11.86
CA GLY A 251 2.61 11.24 -10.44
C GLY A 251 1.35 11.59 -9.67
N MET A 252 1.36 11.24 -8.40
CA MET A 252 0.32 11.53 -7.44
C MET A 252 0.78 12.64 -6.50
N TYR A 253 -0.09 13.61 -6.24
CA TYR A 253 0.11 14.64 -5.22
C TYR A 253 -1.16 14.88 -4.40
N PHE A 254 -1.05 15.57 -3.28
CA PHE A 254 -2.10 15.68 -2.29
C PHE A 254 -2.47 17.13 -2.00
N ASN A 255 -3.76 17.38 -1.77
CA ASN A 255 -4.28 18.66 -1.27
C ASN A 255 -3.82 19.89 -2.05
N ASP A 256 -3.80 19.82 -3.36
CA ASP A 256 -3.34 20.90 -4.26
C ASP A 256 -1.84 21.31 -4.07
N ASP A 257 -1.06 20.50 -3.28
CA ASP A 257 0.37 20.67 -3.08
C ASP A 257 1.15 20.09 -4.27
N ASN A 258 1.05 20.76 -5.42
CA ASN A 258 1.71 20.36 -6.66
C ASN A 258 3.15 20.88 -6.79
N GLY A 259 3.70 21.37 -5.72
CA GLY A 259 5.11 21.57 -5.43
C GLY A 259 6.00 22.22 -6.46
N THR A 260 5.49 23.09 -7.34
CA THR A 260 6.34 23.73 -8.35
C THR A 260 7.51 24.55 -7.76
N SER A 261 7.58 24.66 -6.44
CA SER A 261 8.67 25.32 -5.72
C SER A 261 9.11 24.62 -4.42
N ASP A 262 8.38 23.65 -3.88
CA ASP A 262 8.56 23.25 -2.49
C ASP A 262 9.10 21.82 -2.26
N SER A 263 9.25 21.01 -3.31
CA SER A 263 9.93 19.72 -3.23
C SER A 263 9.41 18.84 -2.07
N ASN A 264 8.09 18.83 -1.83
CA ASN A 264 7.49 18.22 -0.64
C ASN A 264 7.41 16.69 -0.69
N TYR A 265 7.83 16.10 -1.80
CA TYR A 265 7.74 14.66 -1.99
C TYR A 265 9.12 14.01 -2.11
N THR A 266 9.20 12.82 -1.55
CA THR A 266 10.35 11.94 -1.76
C THR A 266 9.84 10.53 -2.06
N ARG A 267 10.60 9.76 -2.82
CA ARG A 267 10.23 8.40 -3.17
C ARG A 267 11.44 7.47 -3.23
N THR A 268 11.18 6.20 -3.09
CA THR A 268 12.08 5.11 -3.46
C THR A 268 11.30 4.12 -4.31
N MET A 269 11.81 3.75 -5.46
CA MET A 269 11.08 2.94 -6.42
C MET A 269 11.97 1.88 -7.06
N ASN A 270 11.37 0.75 -7.37
CA ASN A 270 11.93 -0.33 -8.18
C ASN A 270 11.08 -0.51 -9.45
N GLU A 271 11.74 -0.52 -10.58
CA GLU A 271 11.13 -0.74 -11.89
C GLU A 271 11.76 -1.97 -12.54
N GLN A 272 10.96 -2.90 -13.04
CA GLN A 272 11.41 -4.05 -13.85
C GLN A 272 12.63 -4.80 -13.28
N ASN A 273 12.62 -5.14 -11.99
CA ASN A 273 13.73 -5.82 -11.31
C ASN A 273 15.04 -4.99 -11.20
N ALA A 274 14.97 -3.68 -11.42
CA ALA A 274 16.09 -2.81 -11.11
C ALA A 274 16.30 -2.69 -9.59
N THR A 275 17.44 -2.19 -9.17
CA THR A 275 17.69 -1.86 -7.77
C THR A 275 16.81 -0.67 -7.36
N TYR A 276 16.28 -0.70 -6.13
CA TYR A 276 15.57 0.45 -5.59
C TYR A 276 16.39 1.73 -5.68
N SER A 277 15.83 2.75 -6.30
CA SER A 277 16.44 4.06 -6.44
C SER A 277 15.65 5.10 -5.64
N GLY A 278 16.34 5.92 -4.86
CA GLY A 278 15.76 7.02 -4.09
C GLY A 278 15.75 8.33 -4.89
N SER A 279 14.69 9.11 -4.76
CA SER A 279 14.61 10.48 -5.29
C SER A 279 14.06 11.40 -4.21
N THR A 280 14.66 12.58 -4.09
CA THR A 280 14.26 13.61 -3.13
C THR A 280 13.88 14.89 -3.85
N GLY A 281 13.21 15.80 -3.17
CA GLY A 281 12.89 17.11 -3.72
C GLY A 281 12.01 17.02 -4.96
N LYS A 282 10.92 16.25 -4.91
CA LYS A 282 9.98 16.07 -6.00
C LYS A 282 8.68 16.81 -5.74
N ASP A 283 8.01 17.17 -6.82
CA ASP A 283 6.71 17.83 -6.80
C ASP A 283 5.56 16.82 -6.66
N VAL A 284 5.85 15.56 -6.91
CA VAL A 284 4.88 14.46 -6.88
C VAL A 284 5.53 13.15 -6.43
N ILE A 285 4.72 12.21 -5.98
CA ILE A 285 5.09 10.79 -5.91
C ILE A 285 4.94 10.23 -7.32
N GLY A 286 6.01 10.30 -8.11
CA GLY A 286 5.99 9.82 -9.49
C GLY A 286 5.92 8.30 -9.54
N PHE A 287 5.13 7.80 -10.48
CA PHE A 287 5.10 6.40 -10.88
C PHE A 287 6.12 6.18 -12.01
N ALA A 288 6.41 4.90 -12.30
CA ALA A 288 7.32 4.55 -13.40
C ALA A 288 6.87 5.13 -14.75
N GLY A 289 7.79 5.29 -15.66
CA GLY A 289 7.53 5.72 -17.02
C GLY A 289 6.45 4.86 -17.70
N LEU A 290 5.39 5.48 -18.15
CA LEU A 290 4.15 4.84 -18.55
C LEU A 290 3.95 4.96 -20.04
N TYR A 291 3.53 3.89 -20.68
CA TYR A 291 3.41 3.89 -22.13
C TYR A 291 1.98 3.99 -22.67
N SER A 292 0.98 3.36 -22.03
CA SER A 292 -0.41 3.48 -22.49
C SER A 292 -1.48 3.31 -21.43
N SER A 293 -1.38 2.29 -20.62
CA SER A 293 -2.32 2.06 -19.52
C SER A 293 -1.58 1.61 -18.28
N VAL A 294 -2.01 2.11 -17.13
CA VAL A 294 -1.40 1.82 -15.84
C VAL A 294 -2.46 1.57 -14.80
N TYR A 295 -2.24 0.56 -14.01
CA TYR A 295 -2.97 0.29 -12.80
C TYR A 295 -2.06 0.42 -11.60
N VAL A 296 -2.47 1.19 -10.60
CA VAL A 296 -1.76 1.40 -9.33
C VAL A 296 -2.68 1.06 -8.18
N ASP A 297 -2.17 0.30 -7.21
CA ASP A 297 -2.77 0.11 -5.90
C ASP A 297 -1.83 0.71 -4.84
N CYS A 298 -2.34 1.64 -4.06
CA CYS A 298 -1.55 2.42 -3.11
C CYS A 298 -2.21 2.43 -1.74
N TYR A 299 -1.44 2.15 -0.70
CA TYR A 299 -1.84 2.28 0.70
C TYR A 299 -1.10 3.44 1.33
N ILE A 300 -1.81 4.29 2.05
CA ILE A 300 -1.27 5.50 2.66
C ILE A 300 -1.58 5.50 4.15
N LEU A 301 -0.56 5.81 4.94
CA LEU A 301 -0.71 6.14 6.35
C LEU A 301 -0.80 7.67 6.48
N ASN A 302 -1.99 8.18 6.82
CA ASN A 302 -2.37 9.59 6.80
C ASN A 302 -2.63 10.14 8.20
N ILE A 303 -1.57 10.29 8.98
CA ILE A 303 -1.63 10.72 10.38
C ILE A 303 -1.49 12.24 10.48
N ALA A 304 -2.36 12.88 11.27
CA ALA A 304 -2.23 14.31 11.59
C ALA A 304 -0.92 14.62 12.34
N GLY A 305 -0.27 15.71 11.99
CA GLY A 305 0.97 16.13 12.63
C GLY A 305 2.22 15.32 12.23
N LYS A 306 2.09 14.39 11.30
CA LYS A 306 3.20 13.54 10.81
C LYS A 306 3.35 13.64 9.31
N GLU A 307 4.55 13.33 8.80
CA GLU A 307 4.78 13.07 7.39
C GLU A 307 3.91 11.88 6.96
N LYS A 308 3.33 11.92 5.75
CA LYS A 308 2.50 10.82 5.24
C LYS A 308 3.37 9.90 4.42
N VAL A 309 3.23 8.62 4.66
CA VAL A 309 3.98 7.59 3.93
C VAL A 309 3.03 6.71 3.14
N CYS A 310 3.47 6.28 1.98
CA CYS A 310 2.69 5.37 1.16
C CYS A 310 3.52 4.21 0.61
N ILE A 311 2.82 3.12 0.38
CA ILE A 311 3.30 1.90 -0.28
C ILE A 311 2.47 1.79 -1.55
N PHE A 312 3.11 1.71 -2.71
CA PHE A 312 2.41 1.53 -3.96
C PHE A 312 3.04 0.44 -4.81
N SER A 313 2.20 -0.24 -5.54
CA SER A 313 2.60 -1.17 -6.59
C SER A 313 1.69 -1.00 -7.79
N GLY A 314 2.21 -1.32 -8.95
CA GLY A 314 1.43 -1.17 -10.15
C GLY A 314 1.96 -2.00 -11.32
N THR A 315 1.14 -2.04 -12.33
CA THR A 315 1.49 -2.66 -13.60
C THR A 315 1.04 -1.74 -14.73
N GLY A 316 1.81 -1.73 -15.79
CA GLY A 316 1.49 -0.97 -16.98
C GLY A 316 1.87 -1.73 -18.23
N THR A 317 1.39 -1.26 -19.36
CA THR A 317 1.84 -1.78 -20.64
C THR A 317 3.20 -1.19 -20.96
N GLY A 318 4.22 -2.03 -21.11
CA GLY A 318 5.56 -1.62 -21.49
C GLY A 318 5.76 -1.55 -23.02
N GLY A 319 6.73 -0.77 -23.47
CA GLY A 319 7.22 -0.77 -24.86
C GLY A 319 7.03 0.53 -25.64
N ASP A 320 7.85 0.74 -26.66
CA ASP A 320 7.91 1.94 -27.51
C ASP A 320 6.69 2.15 -28.44
N ALA A 321 5.60 1.44 -28.22
CA ALA A 321 4.54 1.25 -29.21
C ALA A 321 3.48 2.37 -29.26
N LEU A 322 3.67 3.50 -28.62
CA LEU A 322 2.74 4.63 -28.81
C LEU A 322 2.87 5.28 -30.19
N SER A 323 3.93 4.99 -30.94
CA SER A 323 4.08 5.51 -32.32
C SER A 323 3.24 4.79 -33.36
N SER A 324 2.66 3.62 -33.06
CA SER A 324 1.96 2.79 -34.06
C SER A 324 0.61 2.19 -33.64
N GLY A 325 0.05 2.62 -32.49
CA GLY A 325 -1.23 2.08 -32.00
C GLY A 325 -1.05 0.79 -31.18
N VAL A 326 -2.02 0.54 -30.31
CA VAL A 326 -2.06 -0.52 -29.27
C VAL A 326 -2.10 -1.95 -29.85
N SER A 327 -1.42 -2.24 -30.92
CA SER A 327 -1.54 -3.55 -31.58
C SER A 327 -0.38 -4.52 -31.33
N ASP A 328 0.60 -4.16 -30.49
CA ASP A 328 1.73 -5.04 -30.27
C ASP A 328 1.47 -6.05 -29.16
N SER A 329 1.04 -7.24 -29.59
CA SER A 329 0.96 -8.45 -28.77
C SER A 329 2.32 -8.88 -28.16
N ASN A 330 3.38 -8.18 -28.44
CA ASN A 330 4.75 -8.50 -28.01
C ASN A 330 5.23 -7.70 -26.80
N GLN A 331 4.39 -6.85 -26.22
CA GLN A 331 4.79 -6.05 -25.08
C GLN A 331 4.53 -6.78 -23.78
N SER A 332 5.60 -7.03 -23.03
CA SER A 332 5.48 -7.53 -21.67
C SER A 332 4.92 -6.44 -20.75
N PRO A 333 4.02 -6.78 -19.83
CA PRO A 333 3.60 -5.83 -18.82
C PRO A 333 4.80 -5.39 -17.97
N MET A 334 4.87 -4.11 -17.68
CA MET A 334 5.82 -3.57 -16.71
C MET A 334 5.23 -3.71 -15.30
N HIS A 335 6.05 -4.18 -14.38
CA HIS A 335 5.77 -4.10 -12.96
C HIS A 335 6.63 -3.00 -12.34
N PHE A 336 6.04 -2.24 -11.45
CA PHE A 336 6.76 -1.30 -10.59
C PHE A 336 6.18 -1.31 -9.18
N GLU A 337 7.02 -0.99 -8.25
CA GLU A 337 6.66 -0.82 -6.85
C GLU A 337 7.48 0.29 -6.22
N GLY A 338 6.94 0.92 -5.22
CA GLY A 338 7.65 2.00 -4.59
C GLY A 338 7.08 2.39 -3.23
N ARG A 339 7.79 3.31 -2.65
CA ARG A 339 7.48 3.93 -1.36
C ARG A 339 7.57 5.41 -1.54
N GLY A 340 6.55 6.11 -1.11
CA GLY A 340 6.48 7.56 -1.19
C GLY A 340 6.34 8.20 0.17
N LYS A 341 6.75 9.45 0.24
CA LYS A 341 6.59 10.29 1.42
C LYS A 341 6.15 11.69 1.00
N TRP A 342 5.11 12.20 1.65
CA TRP A 342 4.73 13.60 1.64
C TRP A 342 5.17 14.24 2.96
N ARG A 343 6.04 15.23 2.88
CA ARG A 343 6.73 15.84 4.03
C ARG A 343 5.84 16.77 4.85
N THR A 344 4.72 17.21 4.30
CA THR A 344 3.82 18.14 4.99
C THR A 344 3.22 17.48 6.23
N THR A 345 3.45 18.11 7.37
CA THR A 345 2.94 17.66 8.67
C THR A 345 1.68 18.42 9.10
N SER A 346 1.45 19.61 8.55
CA SER A 346 0.39 20.53 8.97
C SER A 346 -1.03 20.08 8.63
N GLY A 347 -1.19 19.15 7.70
CA GLY A 347 -2.50 18.67 7.25
C GLY A 347 -2.55 17.16 7.05
N GLN A 348 -3.75 16.63 6.98
CA GLN A 348 -4.02 15.29 6.49
C GLN A 348 -4.44 15.35 5.02
N ILE A 349 -4.28 14.23 4.32
CA ILE A 349 -4.74 14.11 2.94
C ILE A 349 -6.27 14.05 2.93
N THR A 350 -6.88 14.97 2.19
CA THR A 350 -8.32 15.07 1.96
C THR A 350 -8.67 15.15 0.47
N LYS A 351 -7.67 15.19 -0.40
CA LYS A 351 -7.82 15.25 -1.85
C LYS A 351 -6.62 14.62 -2.54
N ILE A 352 -6.82 13.91 -3.62
CA ILE A 352 -5.77 13.25 -4.38
C ILE A 352 -5.85 13.71 -5.83
N HIS A 353 -4.68 14.04 -6.37
CA HIS A 353 -4.51 14.42 -7.75
C HIS A 353 -3.52 13.48 -8.43
N CYS A 354 -3.73 13.24 -9.71
CA CYS A 354 -2.68 12.75 -10.59
C CYS A 354 -2.47 13.74 -11.71
N ASN A 355 -1.22 14.01 -12.02
CA ASN A 355 -0.82 14.77 -13.18
C ASN A 355 0.04 13.91 -14.10
N GLU A 356 0.03 14.28 -15.32
CA GLU A 356 0.98 13.82 -16.31
C GLU A 356 2.16 14.79 -16.26
N ASP A 357 3.37 14.27 -16.05
CA ASP A 357 4.60 15.06 -15.80
C ASP A 357 5.32 15.48 -17.10
N HIS A 358 4.78 15.09 -18.26
CA HIS A 358 5.40 15.39 -19.55
C HIS A 358 4.51 16.34 -20.36
N ALA A 359 5.11 17.39 -20.92
CA ALA A 359 4.39 18.47 -21.62
C ALA A 359 3.54 18.02 -22.83
N GLU A 360 3.67 16.78 -23.28
CA GLU A 360 3.00 16.22 -24.46
C GLU A 360 2.02 15.09 -24.15
N GLY A 361 1.88 14.71 -22.88
CA GLY A 361 1.00 13.63 -22.44
C GLY A 361 -0.38 14.12 -21.99
N THR A 362 -1.39 13.30 -22.19
CA THR A 362 -2.72 13.51 -21.64
C THR A 362 -3.31 12.19 -21.14
N PHE A 363 -4.05 12.25 -20.04
CA PHE A 363 -4.95 11.17 -19.66
C PHE A 363 -6.16 11.16 -20.57
N LYS A 364 -6.55 10.00 -21.06
CA LYS A 364 -7.77 9.80 -21.85
C LYS A 364 -9.00 9.71 -20.95
N ALA A 365 -10.16 9.97 -21.58
CA ALA A 365 -11.44 9.58 -21.00
C ALA A 365 -11.42 8.10 -20.53
N GLY A 366 -12.03 7.83 -19.38
CA GLY A 366 -11.99 6.53 -18.73
C GLY A 366 -10.86 6.35 -17.70
N THR A 367 -9.89 7.29 -17.61
CA THR A 367 -8.95 7.34 -16.47
C THR A 367 -9.74 7.54 -15.18
N ASN A 368 -9.42 6.75 -14.15
CA ASN A 368 -10.17 6.72 -12.90
C ASN A 368 -9.26 6.72 -11.67
N ILE A 369 -9.69 7.43 -10.63
CA ILE A 369 -9.15 7.35 -9.27
C ILE A 369 -10.28 6.97 -8.32
N THR A 370 -10.09 5.95 -7.49
CA THR A 370 -11.00 5.60 -6.41
C THR A 370 -10.25 5.56 -5.08
N VAL A 371 -10.83 6.18 -4.06
CA VAL A 371 -10.24 6.29 -2.72
C VAL A 371 -11.16 5.64 -1.69
N TRP A 372 -10.58 4.79 -0.87
CA TRP A 372 -11.20 4.24 0.33
C TRP A 372 -10.46 4.72 1.56
N GLY A 373 -11.19 4.92 2.64
CA GLY A 373 -10.65 5.31 3.93
C GLY A 373 -11.07 4.37 5.04
N ALA A 374 -10.26 4.30 6.07
CA ALA A 374 -10.55 3.58 7.30
C ALA A 374 -9.96 4.29 8.51
N ASN A 375 -10.73 4.31 9.59
CA ASN A 375 -10.25 4.56 10.93
C ASN A 375 -10.40 3.25 11.72
N THR A 376 -9.53 3.03 12.68
CA THR A 376 -9.67 1.88 13.56
C THR A 376 -10.85 2.07 14.49
N LEU A 377 -11.61 1.02 14.66
CA LEU A 377 -12.74 0.93 15.60
C LEU A 377 -12.26 0.92 17.05
#